data_81dfa59ee56dc605b1c2f75a43922a7d
#
_entry.id   81dfa59ee56dc605b1c2f75a43922a7d
#
_cell.length_a   1.000
_cell.length_b   1.000
_cell.length_c   1.000
_cell.angle_alpha   90.00
_cell.angle_beta   90.00
_cell.angle_gamma   90.00
#
_symmetry.space_group_name_H-M   'P 1'
#
loop_
_entity.id
_entity.type
_entity.pdbx_description
1 polymer ?
#
loop_
_entity_poly.entity_id
_entity_poly.type
_entity_poly.pdbx_seq_one_letter_code
_entity_poly.pdbx_strand_id
1 'polypeptide(L)'
;MSARESGGGNSNFTVEGNQNLAEEEGSNPAPSATSSGDDTESSLSILTAPSEAPPPEPVFGMMTVSGRMQEMEDAVSVQTNLCRPEINRGLPVHFFGVYDGHGGSHVANLCREMMHLILEQELMSVDNTREGAHGGEPGGKEIENKEGWTRALKRCFQRMDEVVLNSCLCRNDWRQCRCRGIMDVEMTGTTAVVAIITTDHIVVANCGDSRGVLCREGTAIPLSFDHKPDRSDELARIKSSGGRVIIMNGARVEGMLGMSRAIGNVF
;
A
#
# COMPACT_ATOMS: atom_id res chain seq x y z
N MET A 1 -15.13 -13.72 39.00
CA MET A 1 -13.96 -13.92 38.15
C MET A 1 -14.48 -14.38 36.80
N SER A 2 -14.62 -13.47 35.87
CA SER A 2 -15.05 -13.75 34.49
C SER A 2 -13.93 -13.21 33.58
N ALA A 3 -13.30 -14.11 32.85
CA ALA A 3 -12.25 -13.79 31.90
C ALA A 3 -12.88 -13.00 30.74
N ARG A 4 -12.41 -11.79 30.51
CA ARG A 4 -12.69 -11.07 29.28
C ARG A 4 -11.74 -11.59 28.23
N GLU A 5 -12.26 -12.21 27.21
CA GLU A 5 -11.54 -12.49 25.97
C GLU A 5 -11.20 -11.15 25.30
N SER A 6 -9.91 -10.93 25.07
CA SER A 6 -9.39 -9.80 24.29
C SER A 6 -9.78 -10.00 22.84
N GLY A 7 -10.78 -9.25 22.38
CA GLY A 7 -11.11 -9.17 20.95
C GLY A 7 -9.96 -8.52 20.21
N GLY A 8 -9.34 -9.27 19.28
CA GLY A 8 -8.33 -8.76 18.39
C GLY A 8 -8.88 -7.62 17.53
N GLY A 9 -8.19 -6.49 17.50
CA GLY A 9 -8.53 -5.35 16.68
C GLY A 9 -8.52 -5.75 15.20
N ASN A 10 -9.68 -5.69 14.57
CA ASN A 10 -9.84 -6.04 13.17
C ASN A 10 -9.66 -4.76 12.33
N SER A 11 -8.41 -4.40 12.04
CA SER A 11 -8.11 -3.30 11.11
C SER A 11 -8.52 -3.73 9.69
N ASN A 12 -9.78 -3.46 9.34
CA ASN A 12 -10.28 -3.67 7.99
C ASN A 12 -9.86 -2.49 7.10
N PHE A 13 -9.01 -2.75 6.12
CA PHE A 13 -8.61 -1.78 5.09
C PHE A 13 -9.15 -2.22 3.72
N THR A 14 -9.26 -1.26 2.79
CA THR A 14 -9.67 -1.51 1.42
C THR A 14 -8.46 -1.49 0.50
N VAL A 15 -8.36 -2.51 -0.36
CA VAL A 15 -7.41 -2.55 -1.47
C VAL A 15 -8.21 -2.42 -2.75
N GLU A 16 -7.99 -1.34 -3.48
CA GLU A 16 -8.62 -1.12 -4.77
C GLU A 16 -7.56 -1.23 -5.88
N GLY A 17 -7.75 -2.17 -6.77
CA GLY A 17 -6.97 -2.28 -7.99
C GLY A 17 -7.71 -1.57 -9.12
N ASN A 18 -7.11 -0.55 -9.72
CA ASN A 18 -7.69 0.09 -10.89
C ASN A 18 -7.12 -0.52 -12.17
N GLN A 19 -8.00 -0.66 -13.17
CA GLN A 19 -7.79 -1.40 -14.40
C GLN A 19 -7.02 -0.61 -15.45
N ASN A 20 -6.20 -1.35 -16.19
CA ASN A 20 -5.78 -1.19 -17.59
C ASN A 20 -5.58 0.23 -18.12
N LEU A 21 -4.31 0.56 -18.32
CA LEU A 21 -3.91 1.46 -19.40
C LEU A 21 -4.25 0.75 -20.71
N ALA A 22 -5.26 1.21 -21.44
CA ALA A 22 -5.66 0.66 -22.72
C ALA A 22 -4.51 0.73 -23.71
N GLU A 23 -4.21 -0.39 -24.34
CA GLU A 23 -3.31 -0.52 -25.47
C GLU A 23 -3.92 0.22 -26.67
N GLU A 24 -3.26 1.26 -27.16
CA GLU A 24 -3.48 1.71 -28.54
C GLU A 24 -2.56 0.89 -29.45
N GLU A 25 -3.14 -0.04 -30.19
CA GLU A 25 -2.48 -0.72 -31.30
C GLU A 25 -2.19 0.26 -32.43
N GLY A 26 -0.95 0.69 -32.50
CA GLY A 26 -0.40 1.34 -33.69
C GLY A 26 0.05 0.30 -34.71
N SER A 27 -0.82 0.01 -35.70
CA SER A 27 -0.48 -0.82 -36.85
C SER A 27 0.49 -0.10 -37.78
N ASN A 28 1.74 -0.59 -37.90
CA ASN A 28 2.61 -0.26 -39.00
C ASN A 28 2.89 -1.50 -39.86
N PRO A 29 2.78 -1.39 -41.20
CA PRO A 29 2.95 -2.52 -42.11
C PRO A 29 4.43 -2.84 -42.35
N ALA A 30 4.73 -4.13 -42.34
CA ALA A 30 6.05 -4.68 -42.68
C ALA A 30 6.42 -4.49 -44.16
N PRO A 31 7.71 -4.23 -44.48
CA PRO A 31 8.19 -4.38 -45.85
C PRO A 31 8.63 -5.83 -46.12
N SER A 32 8.19 -6.33 -47.25
CA SER A 32 8.58 -7.58 -47.86
C SER A 32 10.03 -7.60 -48.27
N ALA A 33 10.78 -8.62 -47.89
CA ALA A 33 12.12 -8.89 -48.46
C ALA A 33 12.12 -10.25 -49.17
N THR A 34 12.53 -10.19 -50.41
CA THR A 34 12.77 -11.31 -51.33
C THR A 34 14.11 -11.99 -51.02
N SER A 35 14.11 -13.30 -51.24
CA SER A 35 15.20 -14.25 -51.08
C SER A 35 16.30 -14.12 -52.18
N SER A 36 17.56 -14.41 -51.79
CA SER A 36 18.44 -15.26 -52.58
C SER A 36 19.63 -15.71 -51.73
N GLY A 37 20.01 -16.99 -51.87
CA GLY A 37 20.94 -17.71 -51.03
C GLY A 37 22.41 -17.43 -51.30
N ASP A 38 23.31 -17.88 -50.49
CA ASP A 38 24.25 -18.97 -50.69
C ASP A 38 25.22 -19.13 -49.50
N ASP A 39 25.44 -20.32 -49.14
CA ASP A 39 26.52 -21.09 -48.49
C ASP A 39 27.60 -20.48 -47.57
N THR A 40 27.83 -21.28 -46.51
CA THR A 40 29.06 -21.62 -45.74
C THR A 40 29.60 -20.65 -44.71
N GLU A 41 29.58 -21.08 -43.52
CA GLU A 41 30.59 -21.35 -42.51
C GLU A 41 30.12 -21.20 -41.09
N SER A 42 30.36 -22.27 -40.35
CA SER A 42 30.13 -22.46 -38.93
C SER A 42 30.92 -21.46 -38.08
N SER A 43 30.26 -20.48 -37.49
CA SER A 43 30.76 -19.75 -36.34
C SER A 43 29.61 -19.63 -35.37
N LEU A 44 29.69 -20.37 -34.23
CA LEU A 44 28.83 -20.18 -33.09
C LEU A 44 29.07 -18.80 -32.50
N SER A 45 28.46 -17.76 -33.06
CA SER A 45 28.26 -16.52 -32.34
C SER A 45 27.08 -16.70 -31.43
N ILE A 46 27.36 -16.76 -30.13
CA ILE A 46 26.36 -16.59 -29.08
C ILE A 46 25.76 -15.22 -29.29
N LEU A 47 24.62 -15.19 -29.96
CA LEU A 47 23.75 -14.00 -30.01
C LEU A 47 23.23 -13.81 -28.60
N THR A 48 23.97 -13.05 -27.79
CA THR A 48 23.39 -12.42 -26.62
C THR A 48 22.24 -11.56 -27.11
N ALA A 49 21.01 -11.95 -26.77
CA ALA A 49 19.84 -11.12 -26.99
C ALA A 49 20.14 -9.70 -26.48
N PRO A 50 19.72 -8.64 -27.19
CA PRO A 50 19.90 -7.29 -26.68
C PRO A 50 19.30 -7.25 -25.28
N SER A 51 20.11 -6.88 -24.30
CA SER A 51 19.65 -6.59 -22.94
C SER A 51 18.61 -5.49 -23.07
N GLU A 52 17.34 -5.83 -22.89
CA GLU A 52 16.30 -4.82 -22.80
C GLU A 52 16.71 -3.81 -21.74
N ALA A 53 16.69 -2.54 -22.09
CA ALA A 53 17.00 -1.48 -21.15
C ALA A 53 16.07 -1.64 -19.92
N PRO A 54 16.58 -1.46 -18.70
CA PRO A 54 15.73 -1.56 -17.53
C PRO A 54 14.55 -0.58 -17.66
N PRO A 55 13.34 -0.98 -17.20
CA PRO A 55 12.19 -0.09 -17.28
C PRO A 55 12.50 1.23 -16.57
N PRO A 56 12.02 2.36 -17.10
CA PRO A 56 12.31 3.67 -16.54
C PRO A 56 11.78 3.77 -15.11
N GLU A 57 12.59 4.36 -14.22
CA GLU A 57 12.13 4.66 -12.86
C GLU A 57 11.09 5.78 -12.88
N PRO A 58 10.09 5.73 -11.96
CA PRO A 58 9.09 6.78 -11.85
C PRO A 58 9.75 8.10 -11.41
N VAL A 59 9.38 9.19 -12.07
CA VAL A 59 9.74 10.54 -11.63
C VAL A 59 8.76 10.97 -10.57
N PHE A 60 9.25 11.42 -9.41
CA PHE A 60 8.40 11.83 -8.30
C PHE A 60 8.89 13.12 -7.63
N GLY A 61 8.01 13.74 -6.87
CA GLY A 61 8.31 14.83 -5.96
C GLY A 61 7.49 14.67 -4.68
N MET A 62 8.01 15.15 -3.56
CA MET A 62 7.29 15.13 -2.29
C MET A 62 7.42 16.47 -1.57
N MET A 63 6.37 16.82 -0.82
CA MET A 63 6.37 17.97 0.06
C MET A 63 5.55 17.66 1.31
N THR A 64 6.06 18.03 2.48
CA THR A 64 5.37 17.96 3.76
C THR A 64 5.45 19.33 4.44
N VAL A 65 4.36 19.78 5.02
CA VAL A 65 4.29 21.12 5.67
C VAL A 65 3.43 21.01 6.93
N SER A 66 4.00 21.34 8.08
CA SER A 66 3.28 21.30 9.37
C SER A 66 2.18 22.37 9.50
N GLY A 67 2.15 23.35 8.59
CA GLY A 67 1.18 24.42 8.62
C GLY A 67 1.28 25.26 9.91
N ARG A 68 0.20 25.25 10.69
CA ARG A 68 0.12 25.96 11.99
C ARG A 68 0.40 25.06 13.19
N MET A 69 0.63 23.77 12.95
CA MET A 69 1.00 22.82 14.01
C MET A 69 2.41 23.08 14.48
N GLN A 70 2.68 22.88 15.78
CA GLN A 70 4.02 23.04 16.36
C GLN A 70 4.97 21.93 15.94
N GLU A 71 4.43 20.75 15.74
CA GLU A 71 5.18 19.54 15.33
C GLU A 71 4.58 18.99 14.04
N MET A 72 5.42 18.33 13.23
CA MET A 72 5.03 17.60 12.05
C MET A 72 4.63 16.19 12.48
N GLU A 73 3.37 15.83 12.32
CA GLU A 73 2.88 14.49 12.63
C GLU A 73 2.80 13.61 11.37
N ASP A 74 2.88 14.22 10.17
CA ASP A 74 2.88 13.49 8.90
C ASP A 74 4.25 12.90 8.57
N ALA A 75 4.24 11.80 7.83
CA ALA A 75 5.43 11.19 7.27
C ALA A 75 5.18 10.71 5.84
N VAL A 76 6.25 10.66 5.04
CA VAL A 76 6.23 10.16 3.65
C VAL A 76 7.36 9.16 3.47
N SER A 77 7.08 8.06 2.78
CA SER A 77 8.08 7.06 2.39
C SER A 77 8.05 6.84 0.89
N VAL A 78 9.22 6.86 0.24
CA VAL A 78 9.38 6.54 -1.18
C VAL A 78 10.53 5.54 -1.31
N GLN A 79 10.25 4.40 -1.96
CA GLN A 79 11.23 3.38 -2.26
C GLN A 79 11.10 2.98 -3.73
N THR A 80 11.97 3.51 -4.58
CA THR A 80 12.07 3.04 -5.96
C THR A 80 12.84 1.72 -5.99
N ASN A 81 12.43 0.79 -6.86
CA ASN A 81 13.01 -0.56 -6.93
C ASN A 81 12.98 -1.32 -5.57
N LEU A 82 11.87 -1.25 -4.85
CA LEU A 82 11.72 -1.91 -3.55
C LEU A 82 12.07 -3.40 -3.62
N CYS A 83 11.47 -4.13 -4.56
CA CYS A 83 11.70 -5.55 -4.80
C CYS A 83 11.29 -5.94 -6.22
N ARG A 84 11.54 -7.21 -6.59
CA ARG A 84 11.21 -7.80 -7.90
C ARG A 84 10.46 -9.13 -7.70
N PRO A 85 9.21 -9.09 -7.24
CA PRO A 85 8.45 -10.30 -6.94
C PRO A 85 7.94 -10.98 -8.22
N GLU A 86 7.75 -12.29 -8.15
CA GLU A 86 7.17 -13.09 -9.25
C GLU A 86 5.76 -12.64 -9.64
N ILE A 87 4.97 -12.16 -8.68
CA ILE A 87 3.65 -11.57 -8.95
C ILE A 87 3.72 -10.42 -9.96
N ASN A 88 4.88 -9.73 -10.02
CA ASN A 88 5.20 -8.71 -11.02
C ASN A 88 6.18 -9.21 -12.08
N ARG A 89 6.23 -10.50 -12.36
CA ARG A 89 7.10 -11.14 -13.37
C ARG A 89 8.59 -10.82 -13.17
N GLY A 90 9.05 -10.64 -11.92
CA GLY A 90 10.43 -10.24 -11.61
C GLY A 90 10.78 -8.80 -12.00
N LEU A 91 9.79 -8.00 -12.44
CA LEU A 91 9.98 -6.58 -12.73
C LEU A 91 9.96 -5.74 -11.45
N PRO A 92 10.60 -4.55 -11.46
CA PRO A 92 10.68 -3.71 -10.28
C PRO A 92 9.30 -3.24 -9.80
N VAL A 93 9.20 -3.11 -8.50
CA VAL A 93 8.05 -2.56 -7.78
C VAL A 93 8.49 -1.29 -7.08
N HIS A 94 7.72 -0.22 -7.20
CA HIS A 94 8.00 1.07 -6.56
C HIS A 94 6.92 1.37 -5.53
N PHE A 95 7.35 1.78 -4.34
CA PHE A 95 6.50 2.03 -3.18
C PHE A 95 6.45 3.52 -2.85
N PHE A 96 5.23 4.03 -2.62
CA PHE A 96 4.97 5.38 -2.16
C PHE A 96 3.96 5.32 -1.01
N GLY A 97 4.29 5.88 0.15
CA GLY A 97 3.43 5.90 1.32
C GLY A 97 3.29 7.30 1.89
N VAL A 98 2.07 7.70 2.25
CA VAL A 98 1.77 8.92 2.99
C VAL A 98 1.03 8.53 4.27
N TYR A 99 1.48 9.08 5.38
CA TYR A 99 1.02 8.77 6.73
C TYR A 99 0.69 10.07 7.44
N ASP A 100 -0.59 10.33 7.70
CA ASP A 100 -1.10 11.48 8.45
C ASP A 100 -1.27 11.03 9.91
N GLY A 101 -0.34 11.46 10.76
CA GLY A 101 -0.26 11.07 12.15
C GLY A 101 -1.20 11.90 13.04
N HIS A 102 -1.64 11.30 14.14
CA HIS A 102 -2.39 11.98 15.19
C HIS A 102 -1.99 11.50 16.58
N GLY A 103 -2.06 12.39 17.55
CA GLY A 103 -1.59 12.10 18.91
C GLY A 103 -0.07 12.00 19.03
N GLY A 104 0.66 12.58 18.07
CA GLY A 104 2.11 12.55 17.95
C GLY A 104 2.59 11.88 16.66
N SER A 105 3.84 12.16 16.27
CA SER A 105 4.45 11.70 15.02
C SER A 105 4.96 10.25 15.05
N HIS A 106 4.85 9.56 16.18
CA HIS A 106 5.56 8.28 16.41
C HIS A 106 5.10 7.18 15.48
N VAL A 107 3.77 7.00 15.33
CA VAL A 107 3.20 5.93 14.51
C VAL A 107 3.45 6.19 13.03
N ALA A 108 3.27 7.44 12.58
CA ALA A 108 3.57 7.84 11.19
C ALA A 108 5.05 7.59 10.85
N ASN A 109 5.97 7.96 11.75
CA ASN A 109 7.40 7.70 11.57
C ASN A 109 7.73 6.21 11.53
N LEU A 110 7.10 5.39 12.38
CA LEU A 110 7.30 3.95 12.34
C LEU A 110 6.79 3.34 11.05
N CYS A 111 5.62 3.77 10.57
CA CYS A 111 5.10 3.34 9.26
C CYS A 111 6.07 3.73 8.13
N ARG A 112 6.62 4.93 8.15
CA ARG A 112 7.66 5.37 7.19
C ARG A 112 8.88 4.44 7.18
N GLU A 113 9.32 3.99 8.35
CA GLU A 113 10.53 3.17 8.50
C GLU A 113 10.28 1.68 8.21
N MET A 114 9.09 1.16 8.46
CA MET A 114 8.85 -0.27 8.50
C MET A 114 7.90 -0.79 7.43
N MET A 115 6.93 0.01 6.97
CA MET A 115 5.84 -0.51 6.15
C MET A 115 6.31 -1.06 4.80
N HIS A 116 7.26 -0.39 4.16
CA HIS A 116 7.85 -0.86 2.90
C HIS A 116 8.64 -2.18 3.09
N LEU A 117 9.35 -2.35 4.22
CA LEU A 117 10.09 -3.58 4.51
C LEU A 117 9.15 -4.77 4.75
N ILE A 118 8.04 -4.50 5.46
CA ILE A 118 7.00 -5.52 5.69
C ILE A 118 6.36 -5.90 4.36
N LEU A 119 6.04 -4.92 3.50
CA LEU A 119 5.44 -5.19 2.19
C LEU A 119 6.38 -6.01 1.29
N GLU A 120 7.66 -5.68 1.26
CA GLU A 120 8.67 -6.45 0.54
C GLU A 120 8.64 -7.93 0.95
N GLN A 121 8.64 -8.20 2.26
CA GLN A 121 8.55 -9.56 2.79
C GLN A 121 7.27 -10.28 2.37
N GLU A 122 6.12 -9.59 2.43
CA GLU A 122 4.84 -10.17 2.02
C GLU A 122 4.78 -10.45 0.51
N LEU A 123 5.29 -9.54 -0.33
CA LEU A 123 5.36 -9.74 -1.77
C LEU A 123 6.26 -10.92 -2.15
N MET A 124 7.44 -11.02 -1.54
CA MET A 124 8.36 -12.14 -1.79
C MET A 124 7.86 -13.46 -1.22
N SER A 125 6.97 -13.45 -0.21
CA SER A 125 6.37 -14.66 0.35
C SER A 125 5.23 -15.24 -0.48
N VAL A 126 4.55 -14.43 -1.28
CA VAL A 126 3.46 -14.89 -2.17
C VAL A 126 3.97 -15.92 -3.18
N ASP A 127 5.24 -15.81 -3.57
CA ASP A 127 5.85 -16.68 -4.56
C ASP A 127 6.03 -18.13 -4.05
N ASN A 128 6.31 -18.29 -2.75
CA ASN A 128 6.53 -19.59 -2.12
C ASN A 128 5.26 -20.46 -1.98
N THR A 129 4.08 -19.89 -2.20
CA THR A 129 2.80 -20.62 -2.08
C THR A 129 2.31 -21.22 -3.41
N ARG A 130 3.03 -20.99 -4.51
CA ARG A 130 2.65 -21.41 -5.87
C ARG A 130 3.10 -22.83 -6.30
N GLU A 131 3.80 -23.59 -5.48
CA GLU A 131 4.30 -24.93 -5.82
C GLU A 131 3.19 -25.98 -5.95
N GLY A 132 2.04 -25.68 -6.57
CA GLY A 132 0.95 -26.65 -6.70
C GLY A 132 -0.05 -26.46 -7.84
N ALA A 133 -0.04 -25.37 -8.55
CA ALA A 133 -1.06 -25.07 -9.56
C ALA A 133 -0.47 -25.05 -10.99
N HIS A 134 -0.40 -26.19 -11.64
CA HIS A 134 -0.15 -26.31 -13.07
C HIS A 134 -1.48 -26.25 -13.84
N GLY A 135 -1.64 -25.26 -14.72
CA GLY A 135 -2.63 -25.24 -15.79
C GLY A 135 -3.83 -24.32 -15.55
N GLY A 136 -3.66 -23.01 -15.74
CA GLY A 136 -4.77 -22.03 -15.76
C GLY A 136 -4.88 -21.33 -17.10
N GLU A 137 -6.11 -21.07 -17.53
CA GLU A 137 -6.49 -20.24 -18.69
C GLU A 137 -5.92 -18.82 -18.57
N PRO A 138 -5.68 -18.08 -19.68
CA PRO A 138 -5.08 -16.73 -19.65
C PRO A 138 -5.81 -15.71 -18.75
N GLY A 139 -7.13 -15.77 -18.67
CA GLY A 139 -7.93 -14.92 -17.78
C GLY A 139 -7.80 -15.27 -16.29
N GLY A 140 -7.38 -16.47 -15.94
CA GLY A 140 -7.14 -16.90 -14.56
C GLY A 140 -5.95 -16.22 -13.92
N LYS A 141 -4.90 -15.91 -14.70
CA LYS A 141 -3.66 -15.30 -14.18
C LYS A 141 -3.84 -13.86 -13.70
N GLU A 142 -4.70 -13.08 -14.34
CA GLU A 142 -4.95 -11.68 -13.97
C GLU A 142 -5.75 -11.59 -12.65
N ILE A 143 -6.75 -12.44 -12.48
CA ILE A 143 -7.52 -12.55 -11.23
C ILE A 143 -6.60 -13.01 -10.10
N GLU A 144 -5.79 -14.03 -10.34
CA GLU A 144 -4.83 -14.56 -9.38
C GLU A 144 -3.78 -13.52 -8.93
N ASN A 145 -3.30 -12.68 -9.87
CA ASN A 145 -2.41 -11.57 -9.56
C ASN A 145 -3.10 -10.52 -8.68
N LYS A 146 -4.34 -10.14 -8.97
CA LYS A 146 -5.12 -9.19 -8.15
C LYS A 146 -5.31 -9.70 -6.72
N GLU A 147 -5.62 -10.96 -6.55
CA GLU A 147 -5.74 -11.59 -5.23
C GLU A 147 -4.40 -11.63 -4.48
N GLY A 148 -3.31 -11.87 -5.18
CA GLY A 148 -1.96 -11.84 -4.63
C GLY A 148 -1.58 -10.46 -4.08
N TRP A 149 -1.79 -9.39 -4.86
CA TRP A 149 -1.58 -8.02 -4.42
C TRP A 149 -2.45 -7.65 -3.21
N THR A 150 -3.73 -8.01 -3.28
CA THR A 150 -4.68 -7.77 -2.19
C THR A 150 -4.23 -8.47 -0.91
N ARG A 151 -3.77 -9.71 -0.99
CA ARG A 151 -3.31 -10.50 0.15
C ARG A 151 -2.03 -9.92 0.76
N ALA A 152 -1.04 -9.58 -0.06
CA ALA A 152 0.21 -9.00 0.41
C ALA A 152 -0.02 -7.65 1.12
N LEU A 153 -0.80 -6.76 0.52
CA LEU A 153 -1.13 -5.48 1.13
C LEU A 153 -1.95 -5.66 2.41
N LYS A 154 -2.94 -6.57 2.42
CA LYS A 154 -3.69 -6.90 3.62
C LYS A 154 -2.79 -7.32 4.78
N ARG A 155 -1.89 -8.25 4.54
CA ARG A 155 -0.94 -8.70 5.55
C ARG A 155 0.01 -7.60 5.98
N CYS A 156 0.47 -6.77 5.04
CA CYS A 156 1.35 -5.65 5.34
C CYS A 156 0.70 -4.69 6.35
N PHE A 157 -0.54 -4.27 6.11
CA PHE A 157 -1.26 -3.37 7.02
C PHE A 157 -1.54 -4.02 8.37
N GLN A 158 -1.96 -5.29 8.40
CA GLN A 158 -2.19 -6.04 9.64
C GLN A 158 -0.91 -6.17 10.48
N ARG A 159 0.20 -6.58 9.85
CA ARG A 159 1.49 -6.69 10.54
C ARG A 159 2.00 -5.34 11.02
N MET A 160 1.78 -4.27 10.25
CA MET A 160 2.17 -2.93 10.68
C MET A 160 1.38 -2.51 11.92
N ASP A 161 0.07 -2.76 11.95
CA ASP A 161 -0.78 -2.51 13.12
C ASP A 161 -0.32 -3.31 14.34
N GLU A 162 -0.04 -4.60 14.17
CA GLU A 162 0.55 -5.44 15.24
C GLU A 162 1.89 -4.90 15.75
N VAL A 163 2.77 -4.42 14.86
CA VAL A 163 4.05 -3.81 15.23
C VAL A 163 3.81 -2.58 16.09
N VAL A 164 2.89 -1.71 15.68
CA VAL A 164 2.55 -0.49 16.43
C VAL A 164 1.98 -0.83 17.80
N LEU A 165 1.00 -1.73 17.87
CA LEU A 165 0.32 -2.10 19.11
C LEU A 165 1.26 -2.81 20.11
N ASN A 166 2.26 -3.56 19.62
CA ASN A 166 3.19 -4.30 20.44
C ASN A 166 4.50 -3.56 20.73
N SER A 167 4.77 -2.45 20.05
CA SER A 167 6.03 -1.71 20.18
C SER A 167 5.86 -0.47 21.04
N CYS A 168 6.73 -0.31 22.04
CA CYS A 168 6.95 1.02 22.59
C CYS A 168 7.89 1.77 21.63
N LEU A 169 7.37 2.74 20.91
CA LEU A 169 8.07 3.50 19.87
C LEU A 169 9.11 4.48 20.40
N CYS A 170 9.12 4.69 21.71
CA CYS A 170 10.19 5.42 22.36
C CYS A 170 11.40 4.50 22.43
N ARG A 171 12.44 4.76 21.67
CA ARG A 171 13.78 4.13 21.84
C ARG A 171 14.38 4.35 23.23
N ASN A 172 13.67 4.99 24.14
CA ASN A 172 14.03 5.22 25.52
C ASN A 172 13.55 4.09 26.42
N ASP A 173 14.28 3.84 27.51
CA ASP A 173 13.89 2.91 28.57
C ASP A 173 12.40 3.05 28.89
N TRP A 174 11.67 1.94 28.95
CA TRP A 174 10.23 1.87 29.21
C TRP A 174 9.78 2.70 30.43
N ARG A 175 10.71 3.02 31.34
CA ARG A 175 10.49 3.88 32.52
C ARG A 175 10.46 5.38 32.20
N GLN A 176 10.97 5.80 31.06
CA GLN A 176 11.04 7.21 30.63
C GLN A 176 10.17 7.46 29.40
N CYS A 177 9.46 6.46 28.91
CA CYS A 177 8.58 6.58 27.78
C CYS A 177 7.37 7.45 28.12
N ARG A 178 7.31 8.64 27.54
CA ARG A 178 6.17 9.55 27.65
C ARG A 178 4.94 9.06 26.89
N CYS A 179 5.09 8.11 25.95
CA CYS A 179 3.97 7.55 25.19
C CYS A 179 3.04 6.66 26.06
N ARG A 180 3.49 6.15 27.21
CA ARG A 180 2.66 5.35 28.13
C ARG A 180 2.15 6.12 29.35
N GLY A 181 2.62 7.33 29.56
CA GLY A 181 2.34 8.09 30.80
C GLY A 181 1.26 9.16 30.66
N ILE A 182 0.78 9.42 29.45
CA ILE A 182 -0.28 10.38 29.19
C ILE A 182 -1.46 9.57 28.65
N MET A 183 -2.65 9.85 29.06
CA MET A 183 -3.94 9.14 28.85
C MET A 183 -4.30 8.75 27.40
N ASP A 184 -3.37 8.81 26.43
CA ASP A 184 -3.66 8.90 25.00
C ASP A 184 -2.98 7.83 24.13
N VAL A 185 -2.48 6.71 24.70
CA VAL A 185 -1.98 5.60 23.85
C VAL A 185 -3.10 5.06 22.95
N GLU A 186 -4.35 5.14 23.41
CA GLU A 186 -5.54 4.77 22.65
C GLU A 186 -5.85 5.76 21.51
N MET A 187 -5.26 6.98 21.55
CA MET A 187 -5.51 8.08 20.62
C MET A 187 -4.37 8.34 19.65
N THR A 188 -3.26 7.64 19.80
CA THR A 188 -2.10 7.80 18.94
C THR A 188 -2.17 6.82 17.78
N GLY A 189 -2.09 7.34 16.58
CA GLY A 189 -2.16 6.51 15.38
C GLY A 189 -1.77 7.28 14.13
N THR A 190 -2.00 6.67 12.98
CA THR A 190 -1.79 7.32 11.68
C THR A 190 -2.73 6.77 10.62
N THR A 191 -3.15 7.60 9.70
CA THR A 191 -3.66 7.11 8.42
C THR A 191 -2.53 6.48 7.63
N ALA A 192 -2.85 5.68 6.64
CA ALA A 192 -1.88 5.21 5.67
C ALA A 192 -2.53 5.07 4.30
N VAL A 193 -2.04 5.82 3.32
CA VAL A 193 -2.32 5.55 1.90
C VAL A 193 -1.02 5.15 1.23
N VAL A 194 -1.04 3.96 0.61
CA VAL A 194 0.12 3.35 -0.05
C VAL A 194 -0.22 3.14 -1.51
N ALA A 195 0.64 3.63 -2.40
CA ALA A 195 0.58 3.35 -3.82
C ALA A 195 1.78 2.50 -4.24
N ILE A 196 1.49 1.40 -4.91
CA ILE A 196 2.46 0.54 -5.57
C ILE A 196 2.40 0.82 -7.06
N ILE A 197 3.53 1.17 -7.64
CA ILE A 197 3.65 1.43 -9.07
C ILE A 197 4.51 0.35 -9.69
N THR A 198 3.99 -0.27 -10.71
CA THR A 198 4.70 -1.22 -11.59
C THR A 198 4.71 -0.68 -13.01
N THR A 199 5.27 -1.42 -13.95
CA THR A 199 5.23 -1.05 -15.37
C THR A 199 3.80 -0.96 -15.90
N ASP A 200 2.91 -1.84 -15.43
CA ASP A 200 1.58 -2.06 -16.03
C ASP A 200 0.43 -1.61 -15.12
N HIS A 201 0.69 -1.44 -13.80
CA HIS A 201 -0.37 -1.29 -12.80
C HIS A 201 -0.04 -0.23 -11.76
N ILE A 202 -1.08 0.40 -11.25
CA ILE A 202 -1.07 1.17 -10.02
C ILE A 202 -2.01 0.46 -9.04
N VAL A 203 -1.47 0.01 -7.90
CA VAL A 203 -2.25 -0.62 -6.84
C VAL A 203 -2.23 0.31 -5.63
N VAL A 204 -3.41 0.69 -5.13
CA VAL A 204 -3.54 1.59 -3.98
C VAL A 204 -4.24 0.86 -2.84
N ALA A 205 -3.65 0.97 -1.64
CA ALA A 205 -4.26 0.53 -0.38
C ALA A 205 -4.41 1.72 0.56
N ASN A 206 -5.54 1.78 1.26
CA ASN A 206 -5.86 2.90 2.14
C ASN A 206 -6.41 2.44 3.49
N CYS A 207 -5.96 3.10 4.55
CA CYS A 207 -6.50 3.03 5.91
C CYS A 207 -6.55 4.45 6.47
N GLY A 208 -7.74 5.05 6.53
CA GLY A 208 -7.93 6.42 6.99
C GLY A 208 -8.54 7.34 5.93
N ASP A 209 -8.37 8.62 6.09
CA ASP A 209 -8.96 9.65 5.24
C ASP A 209 -7.94 10.42 4.38
N SER A 210 -6.68 9.97 4.35
CA SER A 210 -5.74 10.29 3.29
C SER A 210 -6.17 9.65 1.98
N ARG A 211 -5.88 10.28 0.83
CA ARG A 211 -6.42 9.84 -0.46
C ARG A 211 -5.35 9.76 -1.54
N GLY A 212 -5.37 8.67 -2.30
CA GLY A 212 -4.69 8.53 -3.57
C GLY A 212 -5.57 9.02 -4.73
N VAL A 213 -5.00 9.84 -5.61
CA VAL A 213 -5.70 10.39 -6.79
C VAL A 213 -4.81 10.26 -8.01
N LEU A 214 -5.36 9.73 -9.09
CA LEU A 214 -4.72 9.70 -10.41
C LEU A 214 -5.18 10.90 -11.22
N CYS A 215 -4.24 11.66 -11.78
CA CYS A 215 -4.55 12.64 -12.81
C CYS A 215 -4.30 12.00 -14.18
N ARG A 216 -5.35 11.83 -14.97
CA ARG A 216 -5.26 11.33 -16.34
C ARG A 216 -5.95 12.31 -17.27
N GLU A 217 -5.23 12.83 -18.25
CA GLU A 217 -5.75 13.80 -19.22
C GLU A 217 -6.44 15.01 -18.58
N GLY A 218 -5.87 15.52 -17.48
CA GLY A 218 -6.44 16.64 -16.72
C GLY A 218 -7.63 16.29 -15.84
N THR A 219 -8.05 15.01 -15.80
CA THR A 219 -9.16 14.54 -14.97
C THR A 219 -8.63 13.89 -13.69
N ALA A 220 -9.15 14.29 -12.53
CA ALA A 220 -8.84 13.69 -11.24
C ALA A 220 -9.70 12.45 -11.01
N ILE A 221 -9.07 11.30 -10.86
CA ILE A 221 -9.72 10.00 -10.63
C ILE A 221 -9.32 9.52 -9.23
N PRO A 222 -10.25 9.37 -8.27
CA PRO A 222 -9.91 8.84 -6.95
C PRO A 222 -9.51 7.36 -7.07
N LEU A 223 -8.37 7.02 -6.49
CA LEU A 223 -7.87 5.64 -6.39
C LEU A 223 -8.12 5.02 -5.02
N SER A 224 -8.62 5.80 -4.06
CA SER A 224 -9.05 5.33 -2.75
C SER A 224 -10.25 6.13 -2.25
N PHE A 225 -10.98 5.57 -1.29
CA PHE A 225 -12.12 6.21 -0.66
C PHE A 225 -11.84 6.45 0.82
N ASP A 226 -12.08 7.68 1.27
CA ASP A 226 -11.84 8.08 2.65
C ASP A 226 -12.67 7.24 3.62
N HIS A 227 -12.06 6.81 4.69
CA HIS A 227 -12.74 6.19 5.81
C HIS A 227 -13.24 7.28 6.78
N LYS A 228 -14.34 7.95 6.40
CA LYS A 228 -15.00 8.94 7.26
C LYS A 228 -16.05 8.28 8.15
N PRO A 229 -16.19 8.72 9.41
CA PRO A 229 -17.10 8.10 10.38
C PRO A 229 -18.58 8.13 9.99
N ASP A 230 -19.00 9.09 9.15
CA ASP A 230 -20.37 9.25 8.66
C ASP A 230 -20.64 8.52 7.33
N ARG A 231 -19.61 7.94 6.69
CA ARG A 231 -19.81 7.06 5.53
C ARG A 231 -20.66 5.86 5.96
N SER A 232 -21.70 5.57 5.22
CA SER A 232 -22.78 4.65 5.66
C SER A 232 -22.30 3.27 6.11
N ASP A 233 -21.31 2.69 5.41
CA ASP A 233 -20.70 1.39 5.75
C ASP A 233 -19.84 1.49 7.03
N GLU A 234 -19.05 2.56 7.18
CA GLU A 234 -18.23 2.80 8.36
C GLU A 234 -19.09 3.09 9.60
N LEU A 235 -20.12 3.91 9.43
CA LEU A 235 -21.08 4.18 10.52
C LEU A 235 -21.77 2.89 11.01
N ALA A 236 -22.16 2.02 10.07
CA ALA A 236 -22.75 0.73 10.42
C ALA A 236 -21.74 -0.17 11.15
N ARG A 237 -20.49 -0.23 10.67
CA ARG A 237 -19.42 -0.99 11.31
C ARG A 237 -19.14 -0.50 12.73
N ILE A 238 -18.96 0.81 12.93
CA ILE A 238 -18.68 1.42 14.23
C ILE A 238 -19.81 1.08 15.23
N LYS A 239 -21.06 1.27 14.81
CA LYS A 239 -22.22 0.96 15.66
C LYS A 239 -22.33 -0.52 16.00
N SER A 240 -22.04 -1.42 15.04
CA SER A 240 -22.09 -2.86 15.30
C SER A 240 -21.01 -3.33 16.28
N SER A 241 -19.89 -2.61 16.35
CA SER A 241 -18.80 -2.83 17.30
C SER A 241 -19.05 -2.15 18.67
N GLY A 242 -20.19 -1.47 18.85
CA GLY A 242 -20.54 -0.78 20.08
C GLY A 242 -19.99 0.65 20.20
N GLY A 243 -19.30 1.14 19.19
CA GLY A 243 -18.76 2.51 19.12
C GLY A 243 -19.84 3.53 18.72
N ARG A 244 -19.53 4.80 18.91
CA ARG A 244 -20.42 5.94 18.63
C ARG A 244 -19.78 6.90 17.67
N VAL A 245 -20.60 7.50 16.81
CA VAL A 245 -20.21 8.64 15.99
C VAL A 245 -20.95 9.88 16.51
N ILE A 246 -20.17 10.89 16.86
CA ILE A 246 -20.66 12.15 17.42
C ILE A 246 -20.36 13.27 16.43
N ILE A 247 -21.33 14.15 16.18
CA ILE A 247 -21.17 15.29 15.29
C ILE A 247 -20.64 16.49 16.09
N MET A 248 -19.35 16.80 15.89
CA MET A 248 -18.66 17.94 16.50
C MET A 248 -17.71 18.55 15.47
N ASN A 249 -18.13 19.59 14.75
CA ASN A 249 -17.38 20.14 13.62
C ASN A 249 -16.96 19.06 12.61
N GLY A 250 -17.91 18.21 12.22
CA GLY A 250 -17.77 16.99 11.45
C GLY A 250 -18.07 15.74 12.27
N ALA A 251 -18.20 14.62 11.59
CA ALA A 251 -18.43 13.30 12.22
C ALA A 251 -17.13 12.79 12.85
N ARG A 252 -17.19 12.36 14.10
CA ARG A 252 -16.04 11.84 14.86
C ARG A 252 -16.37 10.56 15.59
N VAL A 253 -15.46 9.59 15.53
CA VAL A 253 -15.54 8.38 16.37
C VAL A 253 -15.30 8.80 17.83
N GLU A 254 -16.22 8.45 18.71
CA GLU A 254 -16.23 8.84 20.15
C GLU A 254 -16.08 10.35 20.39
N GLY A 255 -16.39 11.20 19.38
CA GLY A 255 -16.21 12.63 19.45
C GLY A 255 -14.76 13.11 19.26
N MET A 256 -13.83 12.21 18.99
CA MET A 256 -12.38 12.48 18.94
C MET A 256 -11.80 12.34 17.53
N LEU A 257 -11.83 11.16 16.94
CA LEU A 257 -11.17 10.88 15.67
C LEU A 257 -12.02 11.25 14.45
N GLY A 258 -11.47 12.04 13.56
CA GLY A 258 -12.12 12.48 12.31
C GLY A 258 -12.08 11.44 11.19
N MET A 259 -11.37 10.32 11.38
CA MET A 259 -11.36 9.14 10.52
C MET A 259 -11.92 7.92 11.27
N SER A 260 -12.45 6.95 10.53
CA SER A 260 -13.03 5.72 11.09
C SER A 260 -12.06 4.54 11.09
N ARG A 261 -10.89 4.69 10.47
CA ARG A 261 -9.81 3.70 10.45
C ARG A 261 -8.46 4.39 10.54
N ALA A 262 -7.56 3.79 11.29
CA ALA A 262 -6.17 4.20 11.42
C ALA A 262 -5.31 2.99 11.84
N ILE A 263 -4.01 3.07 11.65
CA ILE A 263 -3.01 2.15 12.21
C ILE A 263 -2.69 2.61 13.63
N GLY A 264 -2.70 1.67 14.59
CA GLY A 264 -2.32 1.91 15.98
C GLY A 264 -3.47 2.28 16.92
N ASN A 265 -4.69 2.52 16.41
CA ASN A 265 -5.86 2.77 17.26
C ASN A 265 -6.60 1.48 17.61
N VAL A 266 -7.05 1.38 18.86
CA VAL A 266 -7.68 0.17 19.43
C VAL A 266 -9.22 0.23 19.38
N PHE A 267 -9.82 1.19 18.63
CA PHE A 267 -11.26 1.41 18.55
C PHE A 267 -11.94 0.68 17.40
#